data_aa7a8e1b843e933beb678cfd57dafbf5
#
_entry.id   aa7a8e1b843e933beb678cfd57dafbf5
#
_cell.length_a   1.000
_cell.length_b   1.000
_cell.length_c   1.000
_cell.angle_alpha   90.00
_cell.angle_beta   90.00
_cell.angle_gamma   90.00
#
_symmetry.space_group_name_H-M   'P 1'
#
loop_
_entity.id
_entity.type
_entity.pdbx_description
1 polymer ?
#
loop_
_entity_poly.entity_id
_entity_poly.type
_entity_poly.pdbx_seq_one_letter_code
_entity_poly.pdbx_strand_id
1 'polypeptide(L)'
;MFFLSRTYRPVGVMAAALLLSPAPRPAHAAPDASSAAASAGDASDARATREERARLHFQAGLAAAQRGAWDEARLDFEAAYGLIPSLAVLFNLAGAQRRTGRLLSSHANYHRVATSGDAGLSQEQRRVAQRLADEVEALIPKLRIFIGGLTHGDRVVLDRQRIYGDELGRDLWLDPGEHTLRIERATAPTETRSVTLSEKDARVLSVRLP
;
A
#
# COMPACT_ATOMS: atom_id res chain seq x y z
N MET A 1 -37.24 -6.31 3.21
CA MET A 1 -36.49 -5.81 4.37
C MET A 1 -35.82 -6.99 5.04
N PHE A 2 -34.69 -7.45 4.51
CA PHE A 2 -33.87 -8.52 5.12
C PHE A 2 -32.42 -8.09 4.99
N PHE A 3 -31.89 -7.56 6.11
CA PHE A 3 -30.46 -7.35 6.30
C PHE A 3 -29.83 -8.71 6.59
N LEU A 4 -29.14 -9.30 5.62
CA LEU A 4 -28.23 -10.41 5.87
C LEU A 4 -26.91 -9.85 6.41
N SER A 5 -26.79 -9.86 7.73
CA SER A 5 -25.53 -9.68 8.44
C SER A 5 -24.59 -10.82 8.02
N ARG A 6 -23.74 -10.55 7.06
CA ARG A 6 -22.65 -11.46 6.67
C ARG A 6 -21.59 -11.39 7.78
N THR A 7 -21.68 -12.29 8.75
CA THR A 7 -20.67 -12.48 9.78
C THR A 7 -19.32 -12.76 9.12
N TYR A 8 -18.49 -11.73 9.10
CA TYR A 8 -17.12 -11.79 8.64
C TYR A 8 -16.28 -12.57 9.65
N ARG A 9 -15.79 -13.76 9.26
CA ARG A 9 -14.72 -14.44 9.98
C ARG A 9 -13.45 -13.62 9.84
N PRO A 10 -12.77 -13.22 10.92
CA PRO A 10 -11.49 -12.53 10.81
C PRO A 10 -10.50 -13.47 10.12
N VAL A 11 -9.99 -13.04 8.97
CA VAL A 11 -8.83 -13.67 8.34
C VAL A 11 -7.69 -13.57 9.35
N GLY A 12 -7.17 -14.73 9.77
CA GLY A 12 -6.25 -14.86 10.88
C GLY A 12 -5.15 -13.81 10.85
N VAL A 13 -5.08 -13.07 11.95
CA VAL A 13 -3.96 -12.15 12.23
C VAL A 13 -2.70 -13.00 12.28
N MET A 14 -1.77 -12.79 11.34
CA MET A 14 -0.47 -13.45 11.39
C MET A 14 0.31 -12.89 12.58
N ALA A 15 0.24 -13.57 13.72
CA ALA A 15 1.16 -13.36 14.82
C ALA A 15 2.51 -13.98 14.44
N ALA A 16 3.36 -13.21 13.78
CA ALA A 16 4.75 -13.60 13.56
C ALA A 16 5.54 -13.26 14.82
N ALA A 17 5.92 -14.29 15.57
CA ALA A 17 6.96 -14.13 16.59
C ALA A 17 8.27 -13.76 15.89
N LEU A 18 8.73 -12.52 16.10
CA LEU A 18 10.07 -12.06 15.70
C LEU A 18 11.12 -12.78 16.58
N LEU A 19 11.52 -14.00 16.18
CA LEU A 19 12.71 -14.64 16.71
C LEU A 19 13.90 -14.22 15.82
N LEU A 20 14.57 -13.13 16.20
CA LEU A 20 15.90 -12.83 15.69
C LEU A 20 16.90 -13.68 16.46
N SER A 21 17.44 -14.74 15.83
CA SER A 21 18.64 -15.42 16.31
C SER A 21 19.86 -14.70 15.72
N PRO A 22 20.85 -14.26 16.51
CA PRO A 22 22.08 -13.72 15.99
C PRO A 22 23.02 -14.85 15.58
N ALA A 23 23.48 -14.85 14.33
CA ALA A 23 24.55 -15.73 13.86
C ALA A 23 25.91 -15.22 14.31
N PRO A 24 26.86 -16.08 14.74
CA PRO A 24 28.21 -15.67 15.15
C PRO A 24 29.06 -15.33 13.92
N ARG A 25 29.74 -14.18 13.97
CA ARG A 25 30.76 -13.75 12.99
C ARG A 25 32.16 -14.15 13.45
N PRO A 26 33.05 -14.62 12.56
CA PRO A 26 34.46 -14.86 12.90
C PRO A 26 35.23 -13.54 13.05
N ALA A 27 36.10 -13.50 14.07
CA ALA A 27 36.96 -12.38 14.37
C ALA A 27 38.11 -12.27 13.37
N HIS A 28 38.27 -11.08 12.76
CA HIS A 28 39.52 -10.65 12.12
C HIS A 28 40.03 -9.41 12.86
N ALA A 29 41.30 -9.48 13.21
CA ALA A 29 41.99 -8.44 13.96
C ALA A 29 42.17 -7.15 13.15
N ALA A 30 41.96 -6.00 13.79
CA ALA A 30 42.08 -4.66 13.21
C ALA A 30 43.04 -3.78 14.04
N PRO A 31 43.69 -2.77 13.45
CA PRO A 31 44.30 -1.69 14.22
C PRO A 31 43.24 -0.60 14.57
N ASP A 32 43.39 0.02 15.76
CA ASP A 32 42.60 1.11 16.35
C ASP A 32 41.18 0.77 16.85
N ALA A 33 41.12 -0.09 17.86
CA ALA A 33 39.87 -0.64 18.40
C ALA A 33 39.02 0.33 19.27
N SER A 34 39.51 1.48 19.70
CA SER A 34 38.78 2.32 20.67
C SER A 34 37.72 3.22 20.05
N SER A 35 37.96 3.82 18.87
CA SER A 35 37.00 4.68 18.17
C SER A 35 35.93 3.87 17.44
N ALA A 36 36.32 2.71 16.88
CA ALA A 36 35.37 1.80 16.19
C ALA A 36 34.40 1.09 17.17
N ALA A 37 34.84 0.81 18.39
CA ALA A 37 34.00 0.18 19.41
C ALA A 37 32.92 1.14 19.95
N ALA A 38 33.21 2.42 20.14
CA ALA A 38 32.23 3.44 20.57
C ALA A 38 31.17 3.64 19.50
N SER A 39 31.55 3.79 18.21
CA SER A 39 30.60 3.96 17.11
C SER A 39 29.76 2.71 16.83
N ALA A 40 30.30 1.52 17.10
CA ALA A 40 29.55 0.26 17.00
C ALA A 40 28.52 0.10 18.13
N GLY A 41 28.84 0.58 19.35
CA GLY A 41 27.90 0.63 20.47
C GLY A 41 26.71 1.53 20.17
N ASP A 42 26.98 2.78 19.78
CA ASP A 42 25.93 3.75 19.45
C ASP A 42 25.03 3.26 18.29
N ALA A 43 25.60 2.61 17.28
CA ALA A 43 24.83 2.02 16.17
C ALA A 43 23.96 0.83 16.62
N SER A 44 24.46 0.02 17.57
CA SER A 44 23.71 -1.09 18.16
C SER A 44 22.52 -0.61 18.97
N ASP A 45 22.72 0.41 19.81
CA ASP A 45 21.66 0.99 20.64
C ASP A 45 20.60 1.70 19.80
N ALA A 46 21.00 2.43 18.76
CA ALA A 46 20.08 3.04 17.81
C ALA A 46 19.25 2.00 17.05
N ARG A 47 19.85 0.85 16.70
CA ARG A 47 19.15 -0.27 16.07
C ARG A 47 18.15 -0.91 17.02
N ALA A 48 18.56 -1.23 18.25
CA ALA A 48 17.69 -1.79 19.29
C ALA A 48 16.48 -0.90 19.57
N THR A 49 16.70 0.41 19.67
CA THR A 49 15.64 1.40 19.84
C THR A 49 14.67 1.42 18.65
N ARG A 50 15.17 1.27 17.42
CA ARG A 50 14.35 1.23 16.21
C ARG A 50 13.50 -0.04 16.15
N GLU A 51 14.08 -1.18 16.51
CA GLU A 51 13.39 -2.48 16.58
C GLU A 51 12.26 -2.45 17.61
N GLU A 52 12.53 -1.88 18.79
CA GLU A 52 11.52 -1.73 19.84
C GLU A 52 10.36 -0.81 19.40
N ARG A 53 10.67 0.33 18.79
CA ARG A 53 9.63 1.22 18.26
C ARG A 53 8.80 0.55 17.16
N ALA A 54 9.43 -0.19 16.26
CA ALA A 54 8.72 -0.95 15.23
C ALA A 54 7.76 -1.98 15.84
N ARG A 55 8.22 -2.67 16.90
CA ARG A 55 7.39 -3.64 17.63
C ARG A 55 6.20 -2.97 18.31
N LEU A 56 6.39 -1.83 18.95
CA LEU A 56 5.31 -1.07 19.60
C LEU A 56 4.25 -0.62 18.59
N HIS A 57 4.65 -0.05 17.46
CA HIS A 57 3.72 0.31 16.39
C HIS A 57 3.00 -0.92 15.83
N PHE A 58 3.69 -2.03 15.60
CA PHE A 58 3.04 -3.24 15.10
C PHE A 58 1.96 -3.74 16.08
N GLN A 59 2.25 -3.75 17.38
CA GLN A 59 1.27 -4.15 18.42
C GLN A 59 0.09 -3.18 18.49
N ALA A 60 0.34 -1.87 18.42
CA ALA A 60 -0.71 -0.85 18.36
C ALA A 60 -1.61 -1.04 17.12
N GLY A 61 -1.02 -1.31 15.95
CA GLY A 61 -1.76 -1.62 14.74
C GLY A 61 -2.64 -2.87 14.86
N LEU A 62 -2.13 -3.94 15.48
CA LEU A 62 -2.93 -5.14 15.76
C LEU A 62 -4.10 -4.83 16.69
N ALA A 63 -3.87 -4.10 17.77
CA ALA A 63 -4.92 -3.69 18.71
C ALA A 63 -5.97 -2.79 18.05
N ALA A 64 -5.56 -1.85 17.20
CA ALA A 64 -6.47 -1.01 16.42
C ALA A 64 -7.31 -1.86 15.46
N ALA A 65 -6.69 -2.80 14.73
CA ALA A 65 -7.39 -3.70 13.81
C ALA A 65 -8.44 -4.57 14.54
N GLN A 66 -8.13 -5.05 15.75
CA GLN A 66 -9.08 -5.83 16.58
C GLN A 66 -10.32 -5.00 16.98
N ARG A 67 -10.16 -3.70 17.19
CA ARG A 67 -11.25 -2.77 17.49
C ARG A 67 -12.00 -2.29 16.23
N GLY A 68 -11.54 -2.67 15.03
CA GLY A 68 -12.08 -2.17 13.76
C GLY A 68 -11.65 -0.75 13.41
N ALA A 69 -10.69 -0.17 14.14
CA ALA A 69 -10.11 1.15 13.88
C ALA A 69 -9.06 1.08 12.75
N TRP A 70 -9.55 0.85 11.52
CA TRP A 70 -8.70 0.47 10.39
C TRP A 70 -7.75 1.56 9.92
N ASP A 71 -8.13 2.85 10.04
CA ASP A 71 -7.23 3.96 9.72
C ASP A 71 -6.08 4.08 10.71
N GLU A 72 -6.34 3.89 12.01
CA GLU A 72 -5.30 3.83 13.04
C GLU A 72 -4.38 2.63 12.79
N ALA A 73 -4.96 1.45 12.55
CA ALA A 73 -4.20 0.24 12.25
C ALA A 73 -3.26 0.43 11.05
N ARG A 74 -3.76 1.07 9.98
CA ARG A 74 -2.98 1.37 8.78
C ARG A 74 -1.79 2.28 9.09
N LEU A 75 -2.02 3.37 9.84
CA LEU A 75 -0.95 4.31 10.20
C LEU A 75 0.13 3.64 11.06
N ASP A 76 -0.27 2.83 12.04
CA ASP A 76 0.66 2.11 12.88
C ASP A 76 1.45 1.04 12.11
N PHE A 77 0.80 0.29 11.21
CA PHE A 77 1.53 -0.66 10.36
C PHE A 77 2.46 0.05 9.36
N GLU A 78 2.08 1.21 8.82
CA GLU A 78 2.96 2.06 7.99
C GLU A 78 4.20 2.51 8.77
N ALA A 79 4.00 2.97 10.02
CA ALA A 79 5.09 3.38 10.90
C ALA A 79 6.02 2.21 11.24
N ALA A 80 5.45 1.05 11.59
CA ALA A 80 6.22 -0.17 11.87
C ALA A 80 7.05 -0.59 10.65
N TYR A 81 6.44 -0.60 9.46
CA TYR A 81 7.10 -0.98 8.21
C TYR A 81 8.21 0.00 7.83
N GLY A 82 8.00 1.30 8.03
CA GLY A 82 9.00 2.33 7.79
C GLY A 82 10.22 2.23 8.71
N LEU A 83 10.03 1.75 9.94
CA LEU A 83 11.13 1.51 10.88
C LEU A 83 11.88 0.21 10.53
N ILE A 84 11.17 -0.89 10.40
CA ILE A 84 11.71 -2.22 10.09
C ILE A 84 10.82 -2.89 9.02
N PRO A 85 11.24 -2.89 7.75
CA PRO A 85 10.51 -3.61 6.71
C PRO A 85 10.45 -5.11 7.01
N SER A 86 9.22 -5.65 7.10
CA SER A 86 9.00 -7.08 7.25
C SER A 86 7.75 -7.50 6.49
N LEU A 87 7.74 -8.72 5.96
CA LEU A 87 6.61 -9.24 5.18
C LEU A 87 5.37 -9.47 6.05
N ALA A 88 5.55 -9.78 7.33
CA ALA A 88 4.45 -9.91 8.28
C ALA A 88 3.76 -8.56 8.54
N VAL A 89 4.53 -7.48 8.71
CA VAL A 89 3.98 -6.11 8.83
C VAL A 89 3.31 -5.71 7.53
N LEU A 90 3.93 -5.98 6.38
CA LEU A 90 3.40 -5.64 5.06
C LEU A 90 2.07 -6.36 4.78
N PHE A 91 1.92 -7.61 5.19
CA PHE A 91 0.67 -8.38 5.07
C PHE A 91 -0.47 -7.74 5.88
N ASN A 92 -0.19 -7.34 7.12
CA ASN A 92 -1.18 -6.67 7.98
C ASN A 92 -1.52 -5.26 7.46
N LEU A 93 -0.51 -4.52 6.98
CA LEU A 93 -0.71 -3.22 6.33
C LEU A 93 -1.64 -3.35 5.11
N ALA A 94 -1.41 -4.35 4.24
CA ALA A 94 -2.27 -4.61 3.10
C ALA A 94 -3.72 -4.86 3.52
N GLY A 95 -3.95 -5.60 4.62
CA GLY A 95 -5.27 -5.82 5.19
C GLY A 95 -5.96 -4.53 5.65
N ALA A 96 -5.23 -3.67 6.35
CA ALA A 96 -5.74 -2.37 6.79
C ALA A 96 -6.02 -1.43 5.60
N GLN A 97 -5.14 -1.42 4.59
CA GLN A 97 -5.34 -0.66 3.35
C GLN A 97 -6.61 -1.09 2.60
N ARG A 98 -6.88 -2.40 2.49
CA ARG A 98 -8.14 -2.90 1.91
C ARG A 98 -9.36 -2.33 2.64
N ARG A 99 -9.31 -2.29 3.97
CA ARG A 99 -10.43 -1.82 4.81
C ARG A 99 -10.65 -0.32 4.74
N THR A 100 -9.62 0.43 4.39
CA THR A 100 -9.67 1.90 4.24
C THR A 100 -9.81 2.35 2.79
N GLY A 101 -10.16 1.44 1.86
CA GLY A 101 -10.37 1.74 0.46
C GLY A 101 -9.10 2.03 -0.36
N ARG A 102 -7.91 1.76 0.20
CA ARG A 102 -6.63 1.90 -0.51
C ARG A 102 -6.30 0.60 -1.26
N LEU A 103 -7.15 0.26 -2.24
CA LEU A 103 -7.13 -1.05 -2.90
C LEU A 103 -5.88 -1.25 -3.74
N LEU A 104 -5.39 -0.22 -4.44
CA LEU A 104 -4.17 -0.29 -5.24
C LEU A 104 -2.97 -0.66 -4.38
N SER A 105 -2.80 0.04 -3.25
CA SER A 105 -1.70 -0.23 -2.31
C SER A 105 -1.85 -1.60 -1.65
N SER A 106 -3.07 -1.98 -1.29
CA SER A 106 -3.38 -3.28 -0.70
C SER A 106 -3.01 -4.42 -1.66
N HIS A 107 -3.46 -4.34 -2.92
CA HIS A 107 -3.13 -5.32 -3.97
C HIS A 107 -1.61 -5.45 -4.15
N ALA A 108 -0.91 -4.32 -4.34
CA ALA A 108 0.54 -4.31 -4.52
C ALA A 108 1.28 -4.95 -3.35
N ASN A 109 0.86 -4.68 -2.12
CA ASN A 109 1.49 -5.21 -0.92
C ASN A 109 1.21 -6.71 -0.72
N TYR A 110 -0.01 -7.19 -0.95
CA TYR A 110 -0.31 -8.62 -0.92
C TYR A 110 0.45 -9.37 -2.01
N HIS A 111 0.50 -8.84 -3.22
CA HIS A 111 1.26 -9.43 -4.34
C HIS A 111 2.76 -9.49 -4.00
N ARG A 112 3.33 -8.46 -3.39
CA ARG A 112 4.72 -8.44 -2.92
C ARG A 112 5.00 -9.54 -1.89
N VAL A 113 4.08 -9.78 -0.95
CA VAL A 113 4.19 -10.87 0.02
C VAL A 113 4.10 -12.22 -0.70
N ALA A 114 3.15 -12.38 -1.63
CA ALA A 114 2.94 -13.62 -2.37
C ALA A 114 4.14 -14.04 -3.22
N THR A 115 4.79 -13.07 -3.87
CA THR A 115 5.92 -13.28 -4.79
C THR A 115 7.29 -13.22 -4.11
N SER A 116 7.33 -12.99 -2.79
CA SER A 116 8.59 -12.92 -2.05
C SER A 116 9.34 -14.25 -2.08
N GLY A 117 10.66 -14.18 -2.33
CA GLY A 117 11.60 -15.30 -2.19
C GLY A 117 12.05 -15.55 -0.76
N ASP A 118 11.50 -14.86 0.25
CA ASP A 118 11.91 -15.00 1.64
C ASP A 118 11.63 -16.40 2.19
N ALA A 119 12.67 -17.07 2.67
CA ALA A 119 12.58 -18.42 3.24
C ALA A 119 11.76 -18.46 4.55
N GLY A 120 11.58 -17.32 5.22
CA GLY A 120 10.74 -17.20 6.43
C GLY A 120 9.24 -17.32 6.16
N LEU A 121 8.80 -17.26 4.89
CA LEU A 121 7.40 -17.45 4.52
C LEU A 121 7.14 -18.88 4.04
N SER A 122 6.15 -19.55 4.61
CA SER A 122 5.68 -20.83 4.10
C SER A 122 4.97 -20.68 2.75
N GLN A 123 4.90 -21.76 1.98
CA GLN A 123 4.17 -21.78 0.72
C GLN A 123 2.67 -21.45 0.92
N GLU A 124 2.09 -21.91 2.03
CA GLU A 124 0.68 -21.61 2.34
C GLU A 124 0.47 -20.12 2.61
N GLN A 125 1.38 -19.46 3.31
CA GLN A 125 1.30 -18.01 3.55
C GLN A 125 1.36 -17.22 2.23
N ARG A 126 2.22 -17.63 1.29
CA ARG A 126 2.26 -17.01 -0.05
C ARG A 126 0.96 -17.24 -0.82
N ARG A 127 0.39 -18.45 -0.76
CA ARG A 127 -0.91 -18.75 -1.40
C ARG A 127 -2.05 -17.93 -0.80
N VAL A 128 -2.06 -17.73 0.52
CA VAL A 128 -3.05 -16.85 1.18
C VAL A 128 -2.89 -15.42 0.69
N ALA A 129 -1.66 -14.91 0.65
CA ALA A 129 -1.39 -13.56 0.16
C ALA A 129 -1.81 -13.39 -1.31
N GLN A 130 -1.54 -14.39 -2.18
CA GLN A 130 -1.97 -14.36 -3.58
C GLN A 130 -3.49 -14.31 -3.70
N ARG A 131 -4.23 -15.17 -3.01
CA ARG A 131 -5.70 -15.13 -3.02
C ARG A 131 -6.25 -13.77 -2.59
N LEU A 132 -5.64 -13.16 -1.55
CA LEU A 132 -6.06 -11.84 -1.09
C LEU A 132 -5.71 -10.75 -2.11
N ALA A 133 -4.59 -10.87 -2.81
CA ALA A 133 -4.26 -9.96 -3.92
C ALA A 133 -5.32 -10.05 -5.02
N ASP A 134 -5.66 -11.27 -5.47
CA ASP A 134 -6.66 -11.51 -6.51
C ASP A 134 -8.06 -10.99 -6.09
N GLU A 135 -8.44 -11.22 -4.82
CA GLU A 135 -9.70 -10.71 -4.29
C GLU A 135 -9.75 -9.17 -4.28
N VAL A 136 -8.63 -8.52 -3.91
CA VAL A 136 -8.53 -7.04 -3.91
C VAL A 136 -8.53 -6.51 -5.35
N GLU A 137 -7.80 -7.15 -6.26
CA GLU A 137 -7.77 -6.79 -7.67
C GLU A 137 -9.17 -6.73 -8.28
N ALA A 138 -10.01 -7.73 -7.96
CA ALA A 138 -11.40 -7.79 -8.42
C ALA A 138 -12.30 -6.67 -7.86
N LEU A 139 -11.85 -5.95 -6.82
CA LEU A 139 -12.55 -4.82 -6.23
C LEU A 139 -12.10 -3.47 -6.82
N ILE A 140 -10.91 -3.39 -7.42
CA ILE A 140 -10.34 -2.14 -7.91
C ILE A 140 -11.20 -1.58 -9.04
N PRO A 141 -11.72 -0.34 -8.91
CA PRO A 141 -12.47 0.30 -9.99
C PRO A 141 -11.57 0.63 -11.18
N LYS A 142 -12.19 0.71 -12.35
CA LYS A 142 -11.55 1.07 -13.61
C LYS A 142 -12.25 2.28 -14.21
N LEU A 143 -11.47 3.28 -14.61
CA LEU A 143 -11.96 4.46 -15.30
C LEU A 143 -11.32 4.54 -16.69
N ARG A 144 -12.14 4.66 -17.72
CA ARG A 144 -11.68 4.91 -19.08
C ARG A 144 -12.07 6.32 -19.49
N ILE A 145 -11.10 7.11 -19.95
CA ILE A 145 -11.30 8.53 -20.24
C ILE A 145 -11.14 8.75 -21.74
N PHE A 146 -12.15 9.39 -22.36
CA PHE A 146 -12.10 9.86 -23.73
C PHE A 146 -12.25 11.39 -23.75
N ILE A 147 -11.34 12.07 -24.44
CA ILE A 147 -11.37 13.54 -24.57
C ILE A 147 -11.30 13.90 -26.05
N GLY A 148 -12.35 14.50 -26.57
CA GLY A 148 -12.36 15.08 -27.91
C GLY A 148 -12.02 16.57 -27.88
N GLY A 149 -11.27 17.06 -28.86
CA GLY A 149 -10.89 18.49 -28.98
C GLY A 149 -9.63 18.88 -28.20
N LEU A 150 -8.80 17.90 -27.80
CA LEU A 150 -7.44 18.20 -27.27
C LEU A 150 -6.58 18.83 -28.37
N THR A 151 -5.84 19.88 -28.00
CA THR A 151 -4.92 20.57 -28.88
C THR A 151 -3.48 20.45 -28.36
N HIS A 152 -2.52 20.83 -29.22
CA HIS A 152 -1.12 20.83 -28.82
C HIS A 152 -0.89 21.78 -27.64
N GLY A 153 -0.23 21.25 -26.58
CA GLY A 153 0.04 22.00 -25.35
C GLY A 153 -1.00 21.80 -24.24
N ASP A 154 -2.18 21.22 -24.53
CA ASP A 154 -3.13 20.85 -23.49
C ASP A 154 -2.56 19.73 -22.60
N ARG A 155 -2.90 19.75 -21.32
CA ARG A 155 -2.47 18.75 -20.34
C ARG A 155 -3.68 18.14 -19.64
N VAL A 156 -3.67 16.82 -19.54
CA VAL A 156 -4.68 16.06 -18.80
C VAL A 156 -4.09 15.64 -17.47
N VAL A 157 -4.77 15.93 -16.38
CA VAL A 157 -4.36 15.60 -15.01
C VAL A 157 -5.53 14.94 -14.30
N LEU A 158 -5.34 13.70 -13.85
CA LEU A 158 -6.28 12.99 -13.00
C LEU A 158 -5.75 13.02 -11.57
N ASP A 159 -6.50 13.63 -10.65
CA ASP A 159 -6.08 13.97 -9.31
C ASP A 159 -4.80 14.84 -9.33
N ARG A 160 -3.64 14.24 -9.10
CA ARG A 160 -2.33 14.92 -9.14
C ARG A 160 -1.40 14.32 -10.18
N GLN A 161 -1.87 13.33 -10.93
CA GLN A 161 -1.05 12.58 -11.87
C GLN A 161 -1.37 13.01 -13.31
N ARG A 162 -0.34 13.31 -14.08
CA ARG A 162 -0.49 13.60 -15.50
C ARG A 162 -0.85 12.33 -16.25
N ILE A 163 -1.88 12.41 -17.10
CA ILE A 163 -2.28 11.35 -18.02
C ILE A 163 -1.76 11.70 -19.42
N TYR A 164 -1.10 10.76 -20.04
CA TYR A 164 -0.55 10.92 -21.38
C TYR A 164 -1.53 10.40 -22.43
N GLY A 165 -1.34 10.81 -23.68
CA GLY A 165 -2.26 10.49 -24.77
C GLY A 165 -2.44 8.98 -25.02
N ASP A 166 -1.41 8.17 -24.75
CA ASP A 166 -1.46 6.71 -24.90
C ASP A 166 -2.20 6.01 -23.74
N GLU A 167 -2.44 6.70 -22.63
CA GLU A 167 -3.25 6.23 -21.51
C GLU A 167 -4.75 6.53 -21.71
N LEU A 168 -5.08 7.54 -22.54
CA LEU A 168 -6.46 7.85 -22.89
C LEU A 168 -7.09 6.68 -23.66
N GLY A 169 -8.34 6.35 -23.30
CA GLY A 169 -9.06 5.21 -23.86
C GLY A 169 -8.66 3.86 -23.27
N ARG A 170 -7.66 3.79 -22.39
CA ARG A 170 -7.31 2.59 -21.62
C ARG A 170 -7.95 2.60 -20.24
N ASP A 171 -8.02 1.43 -19.61
CA ASP A 171 -8.51 1.30 -18.24
C ASP A 171 -7.45 1.82 -17.26
N LEU A 172 -7.78 2.89 -16.56
CA LEU A 172 -7.02 3.42 -15.44
C LEU A 172 -7.56 2.79 -14.16
N TRP A 173 -6.69 2.15 -13.41
CA TRP A 173 -7.02 1.52 -12.15
C TRP A 173 -6.87 2.55 -11.04
N LEU A 174 -7.92 2.73 -10.24
CA LEU A 174 -8.00 3.78 -9.23
C LEU A 174 -8.53 3.20 -7.91
N ASP A 175 -8.28 3.89 -6.82
CA ASP A 175 -8.94 3.55 -5.56
C ASP A 175 -10.42 3.98 -5.61
N PRO A 176 -11.33 3.39 -4.82
CA PRO A 176 -12.69 3.93 -4.66
C PRO A 176 -12.67 5.33 -4.06
N GLY A 177 -13.57 6.19 -4.51
CA GLY A 177 -13.67 7.56 -4.00
C GLY A 177 -13.96 8.58 -5.09
N GLU A 178 -13.82 9.85 -4.74
CA GLU A 178 -13.95 10.96 -5.67
C GLU A 178 -12.61 11.24 -6.36
N HIS A 179 -12.64 11.34 -7.69
CA HIS A 179 -11.51 11.65 -8.55
C HIS A 179 -11.79 12.91 -9.35
N THR A 180 -10.78 13.74 -9.53
CA THR A 180 -10.88 15.00 -10.25
C THR A 180 -10.03 14.95 -11.51
N LEU A 181 -10.69 15.00 -12.67
CA LEU A 181 -10.06 15.19 -13.96
C LEU A 181 -9.95 16.69 -14.25
N ARG A 182 -8.73 17.18 -14.47
CA ARG A 182 -8.43 18.55 -14.92
C ARG A 182 -7.81 18.51 -16.31
N ILE A 183 -8.35 19.32 -17.19
CA ILE A 183 -7.82 19.51 -18.54
C ILE A 183 -7.32 20.96 -18.63
N GLU A 184 -6.02 21.11 -18.48
CA GLU A 184 -5.32 22.40 -18.55
C GLU A 184 -5.11 22.75 -20.01
N ARG A 185 -5.83 23.77 -20.48
CA ARG A 185 -5.82 24.20 -21.88
C ARG A 185 -4.70 25.21 -22.11
N ALA A 186 -4.00 25.09 -23.24
CA ALA A 186 -2.96 26.04 -23.61
C ALA A 186 -3.51 27.44 -23.95
N THR A 187 -4.70 27.51 -24.56
CA THR A 187 -5.30 28.74 -25.08
C THR A 187 -6.73 28.99 -24.62
N ALA A 188 -7.24 28.23 -23.64
CA ALA A 188 -8.60 28.32 -23.14
C ALA A 188 -8.64 28.08 -21.62
N PRO A 189 -9.75 28.34 -20.94
CA PRO A 189 -9.91 28.03 -19.51
C PRO A 189 -9.73 26.54 -19.24
N THR A 190 -9.23 26.22 -18.02
CA THR A 190 -9.12 24.86 -17.53
C THR A 190 -10.51 24.24 -17.34
N GLU A 191 -10.72 23.07 -17.89
CA GLU A 191 -11.91 22.26 -17.67
C GLU A 191 -11.69 21.32 -16.50
N THR A 192 -12.70 21.18 -15.63
CA THR A 192 -12.66 20.26 -14.48
C THR A 192 -13.90 19.38 -14.45
N ARG A 193 -13.72 18.11 -14.18
CA ARG A 193 -14.79 17.11 -14.02
C ARG A 193 -14.49 16.25 -12.81
N SER A 194 -15.49 15.98 -11.98
CA SER A 194 -15.40 15.01 -10.90
C SER A 194 -16.11 13.71 -11.30
N VAL A 195 -15.57 12.60 -10.87
CA VAL A 195 -16.17 11.27 -10.99
C VAL A 195 -15.98 10.51 -9.69
N THR A 196 -17.07 9.94 -9.15
CA THR A 196 -17.00 9.08 -7.96
C THR A 196 -17.02 7.64 -8.41
N LEU A 197 -16.08 6.84 -7.93
CA LEU A 197 -15.94 5.42 -8.21
C LEU A 197 -16.26 4.62 -6.94
N SER A 198 -17.03 3.56 -7.09
CA SER A 198 -17.25 2.54 -6.08
C SER A 198 -16.41 1.29 -6.39
N GLU A 199 -16.24 0.41 -5.41
CA GLU A 199 -15.61 -0.89 -5.65
C GLU A 199 -16.25 -1.60 -6.85
N LYS A 200 -15.43 -2.21 -7.70
CA LYS A 200 -15.80 -2.94 -8.94
C LYS A 200 -16.39 -2.08 -10.06
N ASP A 201 -16.46 -0.77 -9.91
CA ASP A 201 -16.94 0.08 -10.99
C ASP A 201 -16.06 -0.05 -12.23
N ALA A 202 -16.73 -0.06 -13.41
CA ALA A 202 -16.09 0.10 -14.71
C ALA A 202 -16.76 1.29 -15.41
N ARG A 203 -16.18 2.46 -15.30
CA ARG A 203 -16.78 3.71 -15.78
C ARG A 203 -16.06 4.25 -17.00
N VAL A 204 -16.85 4.90 -17.86
CA VAL A 204 -16.35 5.67 -18.99
C VAL A 204 -16.70 7.12 -18.77
N LEU A 205 -15.69 7.99 -18.82
CA LEU A 205 -15.83 9.44 -18.77
C LEU A 205 -15.51 10.02 -20.16
N SER A 206 -16.49 10.60 -20.81
CA SER A 206 -16.29 11.26 -22.11
C SER A 206 -16.44 12.77 -21.95
N VAL A 207 -15.43 13.50 -22.38
CA VAL A 207 -15.39 14.96 -22.37
C VAL A 207 -15.22 15.46 -23.80
N ARG A 208 -16.07 16.39 -24.21
CA ARG A 208 -15.89 17.13 -25.48
C ARG A 208 -15.54 18.57 -25.15
N LEU A 209 -14.39 18.99 -25.60
CA LEU A 209 -13.90 20.36 -25.47
C LEU A 209 -14.45 21.21 -26.63
N PRO A 210 -14.75 22.50 -26.37
CA PRO A 210 -15.17 23.43 -27.41
C PRO A 210 -14.03 23.75 -28.39
#